data_4ffed503fe5206048fc6f053987ffe16
#
_entry.id   4ffed503fe5206048fc6f053987ffe16
#
_cell.length_a   1.000
_cell.length_b   1.000
_cell.length_c   1.000
_cell.angle_alpha   90.00
_cell.angle_beta   90.00
_cell.angle_gamma   90.00
#
_symmetry.space_group_name_H-M   'P 1'
#
loop_
_entity.id
_entity.type
_entity.pdbx_description
1 polymer ?
#
loop_
_entity_poly.entity_id
_entity_poly.type
_entity_poly.pdbx_seq_one_letter_code
_entity_poly.pdbx_strand_id
1 'polypeptide(L)'
;MVSSVVETNLSDWKFLGHSVHSLSIIPEAHKSKTDEEKGPAILLIHGFGASTTHWRHNLPVLGKHYEVHALDLLGFGKSSKPGGLAYGGPLWKDQIVSYVKENIGRPTILVGNSLGGYAALASGAALGTEAAGVVLLNAAGYFSEDKKPTKGFWATARKTVVGIFLKNALLQRIIFENLRQPSTIKRTLKQVYIDTSNVDDELVEAIRKPSLDAGAFNVFKSVFDPAGPQGRPLDELFAQLKAPLLLLWGNRDPWMNAPGKRATYKKHTPKNTKEVVLDA
;
A
#
# COMPACT_ATOMS: atom_id res chain seq x y z
N MET A 1 36.25 7.53 -4.74
CA MET A 1 34.80 7.53 -4.39
C MET A 1 34.44 6.11 -4.02
N VAL A 2 34.31 5.82 -2.73
CA VAL A 2 33.90 4.48 -2.25
C VAL A 2 32.41 4.36 -2.60
N SER A 3 32.09 3.49 -3.56
CA SER A 3 30.72 3.03 -3.78
C SER A 3 30.28 2.35 -2.50
N SER A 4 29.49 3.03 -1.67
CA SER A 4 28.86 2.41 -0.53
C SER A 4 27.87 1.37 -1.07
N VAL A 5 28.29 0.12 -1.06
CA VAL A 5 27.41 -1.02 -1.35
C VAL A 5 26.32 -0.97 -0.29
N VAL A 6 25.12 -0.62 -0.72
CA VAL A 6 23.93 -0.62 0.13
C VAL A 6 23.54 -2.08 0.32
N GLU A 7 23.85 -2.63 1.48
CA GLU A 7 23.51 -4.02 1.80
C GLU A 7 22.00 -4.12 2.04
N THR A 8 21.32 -4.90 1.19
CA THR A 8 19.89 -5.16 1.34
C THR A 8 19.70 -6.45 2.11
N ASN A 9 19.20 -6.34 3.33
CA ASN A 9 18.89 -7.51 4.16
C ASN A 9 17.51 -8.04 3.78
N LEU A 10 17.44 -9.35 3.51
CA LEU A 10 16.19 -10.09 3.30
C LEU A 10 15.78 -10.72 4.62
N SER A 11 14.54 -10.59 5.02
CA SER A 11 13.99 -11.21 6.22
C SER A 11 12.76 -12.05 5.89
N ASP A 12 12.72 -13.26 6.42
CA ASP A 12 11.56 -14.16 6.42
C ASP A 12 10.87 -14.10 7.79
N TRP A 13 10.24 -12.98 8.07
CA TRP A 13 9.42 -12.83 9.25
C TRP A 13 8.09 -13.59 9.09
N LYS A 14 7.48 -14.02 10.20
CA LYS A 14 6.19 -14.70 10.19
C LYS A 14 5.12 -13.86 10.88
N PHE A 15 4.02 -13.65 10.18
CA PHE A 15 2.81 -13.05 10.73
C PHE A 15 1.65 -14.04 10.67
N LEU A 16 0.97 -14.28 11.77
CA LEU A 16 -0.07 -15.32 11.92
C LEU A 16 0.42 -16.72 11.45
N GLY A 17 1.69 -17.04 11.64
CA GLY A 17 2.31 -18.28 11.19
C GLY A 17 2.67 -18.35 9.71
N HIS A 18 2.38 -17.31 8.92
CA HIS A 18 2.65 -17.25 7.47
C HIS A 18 3.89 -16.41 7.18
N SER A 19 4.70 -16.86 6.24
CA SER A 19 5.92 -16.14 5.81
C SER A 19 5.58 -14.82 5.15
N VAL A 20 6.27 -13.78 5.58
CA VAL A 20 6.18 -12.42 5.07
C VAL A 20 7.55 -11.99 4.57
N HIS A 21 7.60 -11.60 3.31
CA HIS A 21 8.83 -11.10 2.69
C HIS A 21 9.02 -9.62 3.00
N SER A 22 10.22 -9.25 3.42
CA SER A 22 10.62 -7.86 3.61
C SER A 22 12.05 -7.61 3.16
N LEU A 23 12.35 -6.36 2.88
CA LEU A 23 13.66 -5.83 2.55
C LEU A 23 14.00 -4.74 3.56
N SER A 24 15.26 -4.65 3.98
CA SER A 24 15.72 -3.49 4.75
C SER A 24 17.09 -3.03 4.30
N ILE A 25 17.34 -1.75 4.43
CA ILE A 25 18.61 -1.10 4.22
C ILE A 25 18.93 -0.29 5.47
N ILE A 26 20.06 -0.61 6.11
CA ILE A 26 20.54 0.09 7.28
C ILE A 26 21.81 0.84 6.87
N PRO A 27 21.83 2.19 6.93
CA PRO A 27 23.05 2.96 6.64
C PRO A 27 24.21 2.51 7.52
N GLU A 28 25.40 2.44 6.95
CA GLU A 28 26.62 2.08 7.73
C GLU A 28 26.79 2.97 8.95
N ALA A 29 26.53 4.28 8.80
CA ALA A 29 26.57 5.24 9.89
C ALA A 29 25.56 4.97 11.03
N HIS A 30 24.58 4.11 10.82
CA HIS A 30 23.59 3.73 11.85
C HIS A 30 24.03 2.48 12.64
N LYS A 31 24.98 1.69 12.17
CA LYS A 31 25.40 0.44 12.83
C LYS A 31 26.02 0.69 14.22
N SER A 32 26.67 1.83 14.41
CA SER A 32 27.30 2.22 15.69
C SER A 32 26.45 3.15 16.56
N LYS A 33 25.25 3.52 16.14
CA LYS A 33 24.36 4.45 16.84
C LYS A 33 23.35 3.73 17.72
N THR A 34 22.96 4.37 18.82
CA THR A 34 21.79 3.97 19.61
C THR A 34 20.50 4.25 18.81
N ASP A 35 19.38 3.66 19.19
CA ASP A 35 18.11 3.85 18.48
C ASP A 35 17.62 5.31 18.56
N GLU A 36 17.93 6.03 19.63
CA GLU A 36 17.64 7.46 19.76
C GLU A 36 18.45 8.30 18.75
N GLU A 37 19.71 7.96 18.53
CA GLU A 37 20.60 8.67 17.60
C GLU A 37 20.29 8.38 16.12
N LYS A 38 19.66 7.21 15.81
CA LYS A 38 19.24 6.86 14.45
C LYS A 38 18.04 7.66 13.98
N GLY A 39 17.24 8.20 14.90
CA GLY A 39 15.95 8.80 14.59
C GLY A 39 14.91 7.78 14.09
N PRO A 40 13.80 8.22 13.51
CA PRO A 40 12.75 7.33 13.04
C PRO A 40 13.20 6.49 11.84
N ALA A 41 12.76 5.23 11.80
CA ALA A 41 12.86 4.38 10.61
C ALA A 41 11.78 4.74 9.59
N ILE A 42 11.94 4.27 8.35
CA ILE A 42 10.94 4.42 7.28
C ILE A 42 10.44 3.02 6.89
N LEU A 43 9.12 2.83 6.81
CA LEU A 43 8.50 1.62 6.28
C LEU A 43 7.69 1.95 5.03
N LEU A 44 8.09 1.36 3.91
CA LEU A 44 7.47 1.52 2.59
C LEU A 44 6.44 0.41 2.35
N ILE A 45 5.21 0.78 2.02
CA ILE A 45 4.05 -0.11 1.90
C ILE A 45 3.46 0.04 0.49
N HIS A 46 3.52 -1.04 -0.29
CA HIS A 46 3.09 -1.06 -1.69
C HIS A 46 1.56 -1.09 -1.87
N GLY A 47 1.11 -0.78 -3.08
CA GLY A 47 -0.30 -0.84 -3.48
C GLY A 47 -0.76 -2.25 -3.93
N PHE A 48 -2.01 -2.33 -4.38
CA PHE A 48 -2.60 -3.57 -4.91
C PHE A 48 -1.79 -4.15 -6.06
N GLY A 49 -1.54 -5.46 -6.01
CA GLY A 49 -0.83 -6.20 -7.05
C GLY A 49 0.67 -5.91 -7.16
N ALA A 50 1.19 -4.97 -6.39
CA ALA A 50 2.61 -4.65 -6.32
C ALA A 50 3.34 -5.47 -5.23
N SER A 51 4.59 -5.13 -4.97
CA SER A 51 5.47 -5.75 -3.99
C SER A 51 6.55 -4.75 -3.55
N THR A 52 7.48 -5.21 -2.71
CA THR A 52 8.68 -4.45 -2.34
C THR A 52 9.49 -3.96 -3.55
N THR A 53 9.43 -4.67 -4.69
CA THR A 53 10.08 -4.26 -5.95
C THR A 53 9.57 -2.92 -6.48
N HIS A 54 8.34 -2.51 -6.11
CA HIS A 54 7.82 -1.19 -6.47
C HIS A 54 8.70 -0.05 -5.95
N TRP A 55 9.43 -0.29 -4.87
CA TRP A 55 10.29 0.68 -4.20
C TRP A 55 11.77 0.59 -4.63
N ARG A 56 12.09 -0.17 -5.69
CA ARG A 56 13.47 -0.44 -6.15
C ARG A 56 14.32 0.81 -6.40
N HIS A 57 13.69 1.92 -6.78
CA HIS A 57 14.37 3.20 -6.99
C HIS A 57 14.41 4.08 -5.72
N ASN A 58 13.48 3.89 -4.79
CA ASN A 58 13.39 4.67 -3.56
C ASN A 58 14.30 4.11 -2.46
N LEU A 59 14.31 2.79 -2.30
CA LEU A 59 15.10 2.09 -1.28
C LEU A 59 16.58 2.50 -1.26
N PRO A 60 17.32 2.48 -2.40
CA PRO A 60 18.74 2.83 -2.39
C PRO A 60 19.00 4.31 -2.10
N VAL A 61 18.06 5.18 -2.45
CA VAL A 61 18.20 6.63 -2.23
C VAL A 61 17.95 6.97 -0.76
N LEU A 62 16.85 6.50 -0.21
CA LEU A 62 16.50 6.72 1.19
C LEU A 62 17.46 6.00 2.13
N GLY A 63 17.88 4.79 1.78
CA GLY A 63 18.80 3.94 2.55
C GLY A 63 20.21 4.50 2.72
N LYS A 64 20.57 5.58 2.01
CA LYS A 64 21.83 6.31 2.26
C LYS A 64 21.80 7.08 3.57
N HIS A 65 20.64 7.49 4.02
CA HIS A 65 20.48 8.43 5.13
C HIS A 65 19.62 7.89 6.26
N TYR A 66 18.70 6.96 5.96
CA TYR A 66 17.70 6.44 6.89
C TYR A 66 17.73 4.92 6.89
N GLU A 67 17.40 4.31 8.01
CA GLU A 67 16.99 2.92 8.02
C GLU A 67 15.63 2.80 7.34
N VAL A 68 15.59 2.04 6.25
CA VAL A 68 14.41 1.89 5.40
C VAL A 68 14.04 0.43 5.29
N HIS A 69 12.78 0.14 5.52
CA HIS A 69 12.17 -1.16 5.32
C HIS A 69 11.14 -1.09 4.19
N ALA A 70 10.96 -2.19 3.49
CA ALA A 70 9.85 -2.40 2.58
C ALA A 70 9.24 -3.78 2.85
N LEU A 71 7.92 -3.89 2.83
CA LEU A 71 7.18 -5.06 3.26
C LEU A 71 6.25 -5.51 2.15
N ASP A 72 6.27 -6.81 1.81
CA ASP A 72 5.21 -7.42 1.00
C ASP A 72 4.00 -7.72 1.90
N LEU A 73 2.88 -7.06 1.63
CA LEU A 73 1.63 -7.35 2.34
C LEU A 73 1.21 -8.81 2.11
N LEU A 74 0.70 -9.48 3.16
CA LEU A 74 0.15 -10.83 3.01
C LEU A 74 -0.84 -10.88 1.84
N GLY A 75 -0.68 -11.87 0.98
CA GLY A 75 -1.44 -12.00 -0.25
C GLY A 75 -0.74 -11.43 -1.49
N PHE A 76 0.35 -10.67 -1.34
CA PHE A 76 1.06 -10.02 -2.44
C PHE A 76 2.55 -10.38 -2.44
N GLY A 77 3.22 -10.03 -3.54
CA GLY A 77 4.64 -10.24 -3.72
C GLY A 77 5.08 -11.67 -3.41
N LYS A 78 6.18 -11.79 -2.68
CA LYS A 78 6.73 -13.07 -2.20
C LYS A 78 6.14 -13.52 -0.86
N SER A 79 5.29 -12.70 -0.22
CA SER A 79 4.57 -13.09 0.99
C SER A 79 3.55 -14.18 0.70
N SER A 80 3.30 -15.03 1.70
CA SER A 80 2.33 -16.13 1.63
C SER A 80 0.93 -15.64 1.23
N LYS A 81 0.19 -16.53 0.55
CA LYS A 81 -1.19 -16.30 0.10
C LYS A 81 -2.13 -17.39 0.64
N PRO A 82 -2.19 -17.57 1.99
CA PRO A 82 -2.98 -18.65 2.57
C PRO A 82 -4.48 -18.50 2.29
N GLY A 83 -5.15 -19.64 2.11
CA GLY A 83 -6.61 -19.67 2.11
C GLY A 83 -7.19 -19.39 3.50
N GLY A 84 -8.47 -18.98 3.54
CA GLY A 84 -9.18 -18.76 4.79
C GLY A 84 -8.94 -17.42 5.48
N LEU A 85 -8.03 -16.59 5.00
CA LEU A 85 -7.87 -15.22 5.48
C LEU A 85 -8.77 -14.24 4.73
N ALA A 86 -9.31 -13.30 5.48
CA ALA A 86 -10.05 -12.17 4.95
C ALA A 86 -9.06 -11.03 4.61
N TYR A 87 -8.61 -10.96 3.37
CA TYR A 87 -7.66 -9.96 2.91
C TYR A 87 -8.31 -8.59 2.82
N GLY A 88 -7.78 -7.64 3.58
CA GLY A 88 -8.32 -6.29 3.62
C GLY A 88 -7.60 -5.40 4.64
N GLY A 89 -8.12 -4.19 4.81
CA GLY A 89 -7.53 -3.17 5.66
C GLY A 89 -7.17 -3.62 7.07
N PRO A 90 -8.04 -4.32 7.81
CA PRO A 90 -7.74 -4.80 9.16
C PRO A 90 -6.53 -5.75 9.21
N LEU A 91 -6.46 -6.73 8.30
CA LEU A 91 -5.35 -7.69 8.23
C LEU A 91 -4.00 -6.98 8.01
N TRP A 92 -3.94 -6.08 7.02
CA TRP A 92 -2.71 -5.38 6.69
C TRP A 92 -2.31 -4.35 7.73
N LYS A 93 -3.28 -3.69 8.38
CA LYS A 93 -3.03 -2.85 9.55
C LYS A 93 -2.34 -3.66 10.66
N ASP A 94 -2.89 -4.83 11.02
CA ASP A 94 -2.32 -5.67 12.08
C ASP A 94 -0.93 -6.20 11.69
N GLN A 95 -0.73 -6.60 10.42
CA GLN A 95 0.57 -7.00 9.89
C GLN A 95 1.63 -5.89 10.03
N ILE A 96 1.30 -4.66 9.64
CA ILE A 96 2.22 -3.53 9.70
C ILE A 96 2.54 -3.16 11.15
N VAL A 97 1.53 -3.12 12.02
CA VAL A 97 1.72 -2.83 13.45
C VAL A 97 2.64 -3.86 14.10
N SER A 98 2.43 -5.15 13.83
CA SER A 98 3.31 -6.21 14.33
C SER A 98 4.72 -6.10 13.76
N TYR A 99 4.86 -5.82 12.47
CA TYR A 99 6.18 -5.64 11.84
C TYR A 99 6.97 -4.48 12.46
N VAL A 100 6.32 -3.34 12.68
CA VAL A 100 6.96 -2.19 13.34
C VAL A 100 7.45 -2.57 14.74
N LYS A 101 6.62 -3.26 15.52
CA LYS A 101 6.94 -3.63 16.91
C LYS A 101 8.01 -4.72 17.02
N GLU A 102 7.95 -5.72 16.15
CA GLU A 102 8.80 -6.91 16.25
C GLU A 102 10.12 -6.80 15.49
N ASN A 103 10.15 -6.03 14.38
CA ASN A 103 11.32 -5.96 13.50
C ASN A 103 12.00 -4.59 13.47
N ILE A 104 11.27 -3.51 13.75
CA ILE A 104 11.85 -2.15 13.78
C ILE A 104 12.11 -1.70 15.21
N GLY A 105 11.11 -1.86 16.10
CA GLY A 105 11.23 -1.62 17.53
C GLY A 105 11.37 -0.15 17.97
N ARG A 106 11.15 0.82 17.05
CA ARG A 106 11.28 2.26 17.33
C ARG A 106 10.32 3.10 16.50
N PRO A 107 10.18 4.42 16.79
CA PRO A 107 9.30 5.30 16.04
C PRO A 107 9.52 5.21 14.54
N THR A 108 8.43 5.03 13.76
CA THR A 108 8.51 4.72 12.34
C THR A 108 7.64 5.66 11.52
N ILE A 109 8.19 6.16 10.39
CA ILE A 109 7.45 6.87 9.36
C ILE A 109 6.86 5.83 8.39
N LEU A 110 5.53 5.79 8.30
CA LEU A 110 4.81 4.88 7.42
C LEU A 110 4.53 5.57 6.09
N VAL A 111 5.05 5.01 5.00
CA VAL A 111 4.89 5.55 3.65
C VAL A 111 4.11 4.57 2.80
N GLY A 112 2.92 4.93 2.33
CA GLY A 112 2.07 4.01 1.60
C GLY A 112 1.50 4.57 0.31
N ASN A 113 1.49 3.73 -0.73
CA ASN A 113 0.90 4.04 -2.03
C ASN A 113 -0.46 3.34 -2.19
N SER A 114 -1.47 4.06 -2.67
CA SER A 114 -2.79 3.50 -3.00
C SER A 114 -3.39 2.69 -1.83
N LEU A 115 -3.62 1.38 -1.98
CA LEU A 115 -4.05 0.45 -0.93
C LEU A 115 -3.07 0.44 0.26
N GLY A 116 -1.77 0.49 -0.02
CA GLY A 116 -0.74 0.62 1.02
C GLY A 116 -0.84 1.94 1.78
N GLY A 117 -1.32 3.01 1.14
CA GLY A 117 -1.62 4.29 1.79
C GLY A 117 -2.74 4.16 2.82
N TYR A 118 -3.81 3.44 2.48
CA TYR A 118 -4.85 3.08 3.45
C TYR A 118 -4.26 2.31 4.65
N ALA A 119 -3.46 1.28 4.36
CA ALA A 119 -2.85 0.45 5.39
C ALA A 119 -1.88 1.27 6.28
N ALA A 120 -1.09 2.17 5.68
CA ALA A 120 -0.20 3.08 6.40
C ALA A 120 -0.98 4.01 7.36
N LEU A 121 -2.08 4.60 6.89
CA LEU A 121 -2.92 5.47 7.73
C LEU A 121 -3.56 4.69 8.88
N ALA A 122 -4.14 3.53 8.59
CA ALA A 122 -4.78 2.69 9.60
C ALA A 122 -3.78 2.21 10.67
N SER A 123 -2.56 1.86 10.24
CA SER A 123 -1.48 1.47 11.14
C SER A 123 -0.94 2.64 11.96
N GLY A 124 -0.78 3.82 11.33
CA GLY A 124 -0.34 5.03 12.03
C GLY A 124 -1.32 5.47 13.10
N ALA A 125 -2.63 5.38 12.84
CA ALA A 125 -3.67 5.64 13.83
C ALA A 125 -3.62 4.62 15.00
N ALA A 126 -3.30 3.34 14.72
CA ALA A 126 -3.21 2.29 15.72
C ALA A 126 -1.91 2.35 16.55
N LEU A 127 -0.79 2.72 15.95
CA LEU A 127 0.53 2.87 16.61
C LEU A 127 0.59 4.10 17.54
N GLY A 128 -0.26 5.08 17.32
CA GLY A 128 -0.31 6.27 18.16
C GLY A 128 1.02 7.04 18.15
N THR A 129 1.75 7.08 19.27
CA THR A 129 3.04 7.78 19.40
C THR A 129 4.23 7.01 18.78
N GLU A 130 4.09 5.72 18.53
CA GLU A 130 5.11 4.93 17.82
C GLU A 130 5.12 5.25 16.30
N ALA A 131 4.08 5.88 15.77
CA ALA A 131 4.09 6.45 14.43
C ALA A 131 4.77 7.82 14.45
N ALA A 132 5.98 7.93 13.90
CA ALA A 132 6.71 9.20 13.78
C ALA A 132 6.16 10.10 12.66
N GLY A 133 5.45 9.53 11.71
CA GLY A 133 4.80 10.23 10.60
C GLY A 133 4.05 9.27 9.68
N VAL A 134 3.13 9.81 8.90
CA VAL A 134 2.43 9.08 7.84
C VAL A 134 2.52 9.85 6.53
N VAL A 135 2.91 9.18 5.46
CA VAL A 135 3.00 9.72 4.11
C VAL A 135 2.08 8.94 3.20
N LEU A 136 1.13 9.60 2.58
CA LEU A 136 0.13 9.00 1.71
C LEU A 136 0.37 9.40 0.25
N LEU A 137 0.69 8.43 -0.60
CA LEU A 137 0.86 8.61 -2.03
C LEU A 137 -0.42 8.13 -2.73
N ASN A 138 -1.22 9.06 -3.22
CA ASN A 138 -2.51 8.77 -3.87
C ASN A 138 -3.28 7.65 -3.14
N ALA A 139 -3.49 7.79 -1.83
CA ALA A 139 -4.02 6.72 -0.99
C ALA A 139 -5.45 6.32 -1.38
N ALA A 140 -5.71 5.02 -1.35
CA ALA A 140 -7.05 4.47 -1.46
C ALA A 140 -7.83 4.63 -0.16
N GLY A 141 -9.12 4.37 -0.21
CA GLY A 141 -10.00 4.40 0.94
C GLY A 141 -11.31 5.11 0.63
N TYR A 142 -12.22 5.12 1.58
CA TYR A 142 -13.53 5.75 1.50
C TYR A 142 -13.79 6.60 2.74
N PHE A 143 -14.66 7.58 2.61
CA PHE A 143 -15.12 8.41 3.72
C PHE A 143 -16.48 7.92 4.22
N SER A 144 -16.83 8.25 5.46
CA SER A 144 -18.15 7.88 6.03
C SER A 144 -19.31 8.39 5.17
N GLU A 145 -19.15 9.54 4.53
CA GLU A 145 -20.14 10.12 3.63
C GLU A 145 -20.33 9.32 2.33
N ASP A 146 -19.33 8.56 1.87
CA ASP A 146 -19.41 7.72 0.66
C ASP A 146 -20.36 6.54 0.82
N LYS A 147 -20.67 6.14 2.06
CA LYS A 147 -21.63 5.06 2.37
C LYS A 147 -23.09 5.49 2.20
N LYS A 148 -23.37 6.78 2.03
CA LYS A 148 -24.73 7.26 1.79
C LYS A 148 -25.25 6.70 0.47
N PRO A 149 -26.47 6.10 0.45
CA PRO A 149 -27.01 5.55 -0.78
C PRO A 149 -27.24 6.68 -1.79
N THR A 150 -26.53 6.59 -2.91
CA THR A 150 -26.82 7.45 -4.07
C THR A 150 -28.24 7.15 -4.56
N LYS A 151 -29.16 8.11 -4.42
CA LYS A 151 -30.52 7.97 -4.88
C LYS A 151 -30.55 8.15 -6.41
N GLY A 152 -31.08 7.17 -7.13
CA GLY A 152 -31.31 7.26 -8.58
C GLY A 152 -31.38 5.89 -9.24
N PHE A 153 -32.27 5.75 -10.22
CA PHE A 153 -32.48 4.50 -10.97
C PHE A 153 -31.19 3.96 -11.60
N TRP A 154 -30.39 4.82 -12.22
CA TRP A 154 -29.10 4.46 -12.84
C TRP A 154 -28.02 4.04 -11.82
N ALA A 155 -28.03 4.64 -10.62
CA ALA A 155 -27.10 4.24 -9.55
C ALA A 155 -27.46 2.85 -9.01
N THR A 156 -28.77 2.53 -8.91
CA THR A 156 -29.25 1.21 -8.49
C THR A 156 -28.96 0.16 -9.56
N ALA A 157 -29.22 0.45 -10.83
CA ALA A 157 -28.94 -0.45 -11.96
C ALA A 157 -27.42 -0.77 -12.04
N ARG A 158 -26.56 0.26 -11.90
CA ARG A 158 -25.09 0.07 -11.87
C ARG A 158 -24.63 -0.76 -10.66
N LYS A 159 -25.20 -0.54 -9.47
CA LYS A 159 -24.94 -1.37 -8.29
C LYS A 159 -25.37 -2.82 -8.50
N THR A 160 -26.50 -3.07 -9.13
CA THR A 160 -27.00 -4.42 -9.40
C THR A 160 -26.11 -5.14 -10.40
N VAL A 161 -25.73 -4.51 -11.51
CA VAL A 161 -24.84 -5.10 -12.52
C VAL A 161 -23.45 -5.38 -11.93
N VAL A 162 -22.86 -4.41 -11.23
CA VAL A 162 -21.58 -4.60 -10.53
C VAL A 162 -21.70 -5.67 -9.43
N GLY A 163 -22.82 -5.71 -8.71
CA GLY A 163 -23.07 -6.74 -7.67
C GLY A 163 -23.19 -8.15 -8.23
N ILE A 164 -23.88 -8.35 -9.38
CA ILE A 164 -23.96 -9.64 -10.07
C ILE A 164 -22.57 -10.04 -10.58
N PHE A 165 -21.84 -9.10 -11.15
CA PHE A 165 -20.50 -9.27 -11.65
C PHE A 165 -19.53 -9.72 -10.53
N LEU A 166 -19.53 -9.04 -9.39
CA LEU A 166 -18.65 -9.33 -8.26
C LEU A 166 -19.05 -10.62 -7.51
N LYS A 167 -20.27 -11.15 -7.70
CA LYS A 167 -20.70 -12.43 -7.11
C LYS A 167 -20.47 -13.63 -8.03
N ASN A 168 -20.17 -13.42 -9.29
CA ASN A 168 -19.94 -14.51 -10.24
C ASN A 168 -18.46 -14.92 -10.24
N ALA A 169 -18.16 -16.04 -9.58
CA ALA A 169 -16.80 -16.54 -9.44
C ALA A 169 -16.10 -16.84 -10.78
N LEU A 170 -16.85 -17.29 -11.80
CA LEU A 170 -16.29 -17.55 -13.13
C LEU A 170 -15.86 -16.24 -13.80
N LEU A 171 -16.71 -15.22 -13.72
CA LEU A 171 -16.41 -13.91 -14.30
C LEU A 171 -15.24 -13.23 -13.58
N GLN A 172 -15.18 -13.32 -12.25
CA GLN A 172 -14.02 -12.88 -11.47
C GLN A 172 -12.74 -13.60 -11.91
N ARG A 173 -12.83 -14.91 -12.20
CA ARG A 173 -11.69 -15.69 -12.68
C ARG A 173 -11.23 -15.22 -14.06
N ILE A 174 -12.14 -15.00 -15.00
CA ILE A 174 -11.82 -14.49 -16.34
C ILE A 174 -11.11 -13.14 -16.27
N ILE A 175 -11.61 -12.23 -15.40
CA ILE A 175 -10.98 -10.93 -15.21
C ILE A 175 -9.60 -11.07 -14.60
N PHE A 176 -9.45 -11.86 -13.56
CA PHE A 176 -8.16 -12.10 -12.93
C PHE A 176 -7.14 -12.66 -13.93
N GLU A 177 -7.55 -13.66 -14.76
CA GLU A 177 -6.69 -14.23 -15.81
C GLU A 177 -6.28 -13.17 -16.85
N ASN A 178 -7.16 -12.23 -17.19
CA ASN A 178 -6.84 -11.14 -18.10
C ASN A 178 -5.92 -10.10 -17.44
N LEU A 179 -6.18 -9.73 -16.19
CA LEU A 179 -5.39 -8.73 -15.47
C LEU A 179 -3.93 -9.15 -15.27
N ARG A 180 -3.66 -10.44 -15.11
CA ARG A 180 -2.30 -10.96 -14.94
C ARG A 180 -1.53 -11.22 -16.25
N GLN A 181 -2.12 -10.92 -17.42
CA GLN A 181 -1.42 -11.03 -18.70
C GLN A 181 -0.35 -9.92 -18.80
N PRO A 182 0.87 -10.24 -19.26
CA PRO A 182 1.96 -9.25 -19.37
C PRO A 182 1.55 -8.01 -20.15
N SER A 183 0.82 -8.19 -21.26
CA SER A 183 0.33 -7.08 -22.08
C SER A 183 -0.66 -6.20 -21.35
N THR A 184 -1.55 -6.77 -20.53
CA THR A 184 -2.52 -6.02 -19.72
C THR A 184 -1.81 -5.27 -18.59
N ILE A 185 -0.86 -5.92 -17.88
CA ILE A 185 -0.04 -5.29 -16.85
C ILE A 185 0.71 -4.11 -17.45
N LYS A 186 1.44 -4.32 -18.56
CA LYS A 186 2.23 -3.28 -19.22
C LYS A 186 1.37 -2.09 -19.67
N ARG A 187 0.20 -2.38 -20.25
CA ARG A 187 -0.78 -1.34 -20.64
C ARG A 187 -1.30 -0.55 -19.45
N THR A 188 -1.63 -1.22 -18.35
CA THR A 188 -2.12 -0.59 -17.12
C THR A 188 -1.03 0.30 -16.49
N LEU A 189 0.19 -0.19 -16.41
CA LEU A 189 1.32 0.60 -15.90
C LEU A 189 1.57 1.87 -16.72
N LYS A 190 1.51 1.77 -18.06
CA LYS A 190 1.64 2.93 -18.95
C LYS A 190 0.52 3.97 -18.82
N GLN A 191 -0.61 3.61 -18.24
CA GLN A 191 -1.65 4.58 -17.90
C GLN A 191 -1.37 5.34 -16.60
N VAL A 192 -0.69 4.69 -15.67
CA VAL A 192 -0.39 5.24 -14.34
C VAL A 192 0.92 6.03 -14.32
N TYR A 193 1.95 5.53 -15.04
CA TYR A 193 3.26 6.18 -15.12
C TYR A 193 3.28 7.18 -16.27
N ILE A 194 3.54 8.44 -15.98
CA ILE A 194 3.76 9.48 -17.02
C ILE A 194 5.07 9.23 -17.74
N ASP A 195 6.15 9.05 -16.97
CA ASP A 195 7.41 8.56 -17.51
C ASP A 195 7.36 7.04 -17.61
N THR A 196 7.11 6.55 -18.81
CA THR A 196 7.00 5.12 -19.08
C THR A 196 8.34 4.41 -19.23
N SER A 197 9.48 5.09 -19.10
CA SER A 197 10.83 4.50 -19.18
C SER A 197 11.05 3.43 -18.09
N ASN A 198 10.39 3.61 -16.93
CA ASN A 198 10.43 2.67 -15.81
C ASN A 198 9.42 1.52 -15.92
N VAL A 199 8.62 1.45 -17.00
CA VAL A 199 7.70 0.35 -17.28
C VAL A 199 8.44 -0.71 -18.08
N ASP A 200 9.45 -1.30 -17.46
CA ASP A 200 10.28 -2.35 -18.02
C ASP A 200 9.67 -3.75 -17.83
N ASP A 201 10.26 -4.75 -18.47
CA ASP A 201 9.78 -6.12 -18.38
C ASP A 201 10.05 -6.72 -16.98
N GLU A 202 11.05 -6.22 -16.25
CA GLU A 202 11.31 -6.59 -14.85
C GLU A 202 10.14 -6.20 -13.95
N LEU A 203 9.64 -4.97 -14.06
CA LEU A 203 8.47 -4.52 -13.30
C LEU A 203 7.21 -5.31 -13.68
N VAL A 204 7.02 -5.60 -14.96
CA VAL A 204 5.88 -6.42 -15.43
C VAL A 204 5.94 -7.82 -14.80
N GLU A 205 7.09 -8.47 -14.82
CA GLU A 205 7.25 -9.82 -14.24
C GLU A 205 7.20 -9.80 -12.71
N ALA A 206 7.67 -8.74 -12.05
CA ALA A 206 7.54 -8.58 -10.60
C ALA A 206 6.08 -8.52 -10.12
N ILE A 207 5.17 -8.04 -10.97
CA ILE A 207 3.72 -8.04 -10.72
C ILE A 207 3.10 -9.40 -11.13
N ARG A 208 3.51 -9.92 -12.28
CA ARG A 208 2.94 -11.13 -12.88
C ARG A 208 3.25 -12.38 -12.06
N LYS A 209 4.53 -12.62 -11.73
CA LYS A 209 4.97 -13.86 -11.05
C LYS A 209 4.17 -14.13 -9.77
N PRO A 210 4.01 -13.21 -8.81
CA PRO A 210 3.19 -13.42 -7.61
C PRO A 210 1.71 -13.69 -7.90
N SER A 211 1.18 -13.22 -9.04
CA SER A 211 -0.20 -13.48 -9.44
C SER A 211 -0.44 -14.91 -9.94
N LEU A 212 0.63 -15.67 -10.20
CA LEU A 212 0.57 -17.07 -10.60
C LEU A 212 0.55 -18.03 -9.40
N ASP A 213 0.88 -17.55 -8.22
CA ASP A 213 0.95 -18.37 -7.01
C ASP A 213 -0.42 -18.96 -6.63
N ALA A 214 -0.39 -20.14 -6.04
CA ALA A 214 -1.57 -20.72 -5.42
C ALA A 214 -2.14 -19.75 -4.36
N GLY A 215 -3.45 -19.48 -4.41
CA GLY A 215 -4.09 -18.52 -3.51
C GLY A 215 -4.22 -17.10 -4.04
N ALA A 216 -3.43 -16.68 -5.05
CA ALA A 216 -3.50 -15.31 -5.59
C ALA A 216 -4.91 -14.90 -6.05
N PHE A 217 -5.65 -15.82 -6.65
CA PHE A 217 -7.05 -15.58 -7.02
C PHE A 217 -7.97 -15.39 -5.80
N ASN A 218 -7.73 -16.11 -4.70
CA ASN A 218 -8.51 -15.94 -3.47
C ASN A 218 -8.24 -14.56 -2.84
N VAL A 219 -6.99 -14.10 -2.89
CA VAL A 219 -6.64 -12.73 -2.48
C VAL A 219 -7.40 -11.71 -3.33
N PHE A 220 -7.36 -11.85 -4.66
CA PHE A 220 -8.10 -10.99 -5.58
C PHE A 220 -9.59 -10.93 -5.23
N LYS A 221 -10.23 -12.10 -5.05
CA LYS A 221 -11.64 -12.18 -4.66
C LYS A 221 -11.92 -11.45 -3.35
N SER A 222 -11.09 -11.67 -2.33
CA SER A 222 -11.28 -11.05 -1.01
C SER A 222 -11.19 -9.53 -1.07
N VAL A 223 -10.23 -9.00 -1.82
CA VAL A 223 -10.01 -7.54 -1.96
C VAL A 223 -11.16 -6.85 -2.67
N PHE A 224 -11.75 -7.51 -3.66
CA PHE A 224 -12.87 -6.96 -4.44
C PHE A 224 -14.25 -7.42 -3.95
N ASP A 225 -14.32 -8.15 -2.83
CA ASP A 225 -15.60 -8.52 -2.23
C ASP A 225 -16.23 -7.30 -1.54
N PRO A 226 -17.41 -6.84 -1.97
CA PRO A 226 -18.09 -5.73 -1.32
C PRO A 226 -18.50 -6.02 0.14
N ALA A 227 -18.62 -7.30 0.50
CA ALA A 227 -18.90 -7.76 1.85
C ALA A 227 -17.63 -8.07 2.65
N GLY A 228 -16.46 -7.91 2.01
CA GLY A 228 -15.16 -8.16 2.62
C GLY A 228 -14.78 -7.14 3.69
N PRO A 229 -13.64 -7.35 4.36
CA PRO A 229 -13.17 -6.51 5.46
C PRO A 229 -12.65 -5.18 4.93
N GLN A 230 -13.54 -4.21 4.73
CA GLN A 230 -13.19 -2.90 4.18
C GLN A 230 -12.38 -2.02 5.14
N GLY A 231 -12.39 -2.35 6.44
CA GLY A 231 -11.77 -1.54 7.47
C GLY A 231 -12.59 -0.28 7.81
N ARG A 232 -11.94 0.71 8.42
CA ARG A 232 -12.58 1.95 8.89
C ARG A 232 -12.53 3.05 7.82
N PRO A 233 -13.51 3.97 7.80
CA PRO A 233 -13.47 5.14 6.94
C PRO A 233 -12.24 6.02 7.21
N LEU A 234 -11.77 6.73 6.18
CA LEU A 234 -10.58 7.60 6.27
C LEU A 234 -10.75 8.74 7.28
N ASP A 235 -11.92 9.36 7.34
CA ASP A 235 -12.23 10.44 8.29
C ASP A 235 -12.11 9.99 9.74
N GLU A 236 -12.53 8.76 10.06
CA GLU A 236 -12.35 8.19 11.39
C GLU A 236 -10.87 7.91 11.71
N LEU A 237 -10.10 7.45 10.71
CA LEU A 237 -8.67 7.22 10.87
C LEU A 237 -7.89 8.52 11.03
N PHE A 238 -8.22 9.56 10.25
CA PHE A 238 -7.62 10.89 10.40
C PHE A 238 -7.90 11.51 11.77
N ALA A 239 -9.11 11.33 12.30
CA ALA A 239 -9.46 11.80 13.63
C ALA A 239 -8.66 11.14 14.76
N GLN A 240 -8.16 9.92 14.55
CA GLN A 240 -7.34 9.18 15.51
C GLN A 240 -5.84 9.36 15.32
N LEU A 241 -5.42 9.86 14.15
CA LEU A 241 -4.01 10.00 13.82
C LEU A 241 -3.36 11.08 14.71
N LYS A 242 -2.36 10.68 15.49
CA LYS A 242 -1.55 11.59 16.31
C LYS A 242 -0.28 12.05 15.59
N ALA A 243 0.20 11.25 14.64
CA ALA A 243 1.42 11.52 13.90
C ALA A 243 1.24 12.66 12.87
N PRO A 244 2.31 13.40 12.52
CA PRO A 244 2.33 14.28 11.37
C PRO A 244 1.92 13.57 10.08
N LEU A 245 1.14 14.26 9.24
CA LEU A 245 0.64 13.72 7.98
C LEU A 245 1.17 14.51 6.79
N LEU A 246 1.69 13.78 5.78
CA LEU A 246 2.05 14.32 4.48
C LEU A 246 1.21 13.64 3.39
N LEU A 247 0.55 14.44 2.56
CA LEU A 247 -0.15 13.99 1.36
C LEU A 247 0.71 14.28 0.13
N LEU A 248 1.03 13.25 -0.63
CA LEU A 248 1.69 13.36 -1.93
C LEU A 248 0.72 12.95 -3.03
N TRP A 249 0.46 13.86 -3.96
CA TRP A 249 -0.48 13.65 -5.06
C TRP A 249 0.25 13.66 -6.40
N GLY A 250 0.11 12.58 -7.17
CA GLY A 250 0.30 12.60 -8.61
C GLY A 250 -0.98 13.14 -9.25
N ASN A 251 -0.90 14.35 -9.80
CA ASN A 251 -2.10 15.07 -10.28
C ASN A 251 -2.74 14.44 -11.52
N ARG A 252 -1.97 13.64 -12.27
CA ARG A 252 -2.42 12.97 -13.50
C ARG A 252 -2.80 11.51 -13.30
N ASP A 253 -2.83 11.02 -12.05
CA ASP A 253 -3.25 9.64 -11.76
C ASP A 253 -4.71 9.41 -12.22
N PRO A 254 -4.93 8.55 -13.24
CA PRO A 254 -6.27 8.34 -13.80
C PRO A 254 -7.18 7.51 -12.88
N TRP A 255 -6.60 6.81 -11.91
CA TRP A 255 -7.33 5.88 -11.05
C TRP A 255 -7.83 6.53 -9.77
N MET A 256 -7.06 7.48 -9.24
CA MET A 256 -7.35 8.04 -7.92
C MET A 256 -8.10 9.37 -7.97
N ASN A 257 -8.28 9.99 -9.16
CA ASN A 257 -8.93 11.28 -9.31
C ASN A 257 -8.45 12.29 -8.25
N ALA A 258 -7.14 12.52 -8.20
CA ALA A 258 -6.51 13.36 -7.19
C ALA A 258 -7.20 14.74 -7.03
N PRO A 259 -7.55 15.47 -8.09
CA PRO A 259 -8.23 16.76 -7.95
C PRO A 259 -9.54 16.68 -7.18
N GLY A 260 -10.38 15.67 -7.46
CA GLY A 260 -11.67 15.48 -6.77
C GLY A 260 -11.50 15.05 -5.30
N LYS A 261 -10.57 14.15 -5.04
CA LYS A 261 -10.31 13.63 -3.69
C LYS A 261 -9.66 14.67 -2.77
N ARG A 262 -8.75 15.50 -3.27
CA ARG A 262 -8.05 16.50 -2.47
C ARG A 262 -8.99 17.40 -1.69
N ALA A 263 -10.09 17.85 -2.31
CA ALA A 263 -11.10 18.67 -1.65
C ALA A 263 -11.74 17.95 -0.45
N THR A 264 -12.04 16.66 -0.59
CA THR A 264 -12.59 15.83 0.50
C THR A 264 -11.55 15.57 1.58
N TYR A 265 -10.32 15.22 1.21
CA TYR A 265 -9.22 15.03 2.17
C TYR A 265 -9.01 16.28 3.02
N LYS A 266 -8.96 17.47 2.41
CA LYS A 266 -8.76 18.75 3.10
C LYS A 266 -9.80 19.03 4.19
N LYS A 267 -11.00 18.49 4.07
CA LYS A 267 -12.05 18.65 5.10
C LYS A 267 -11.81 17.79 6.33
N HIS A 268 -11.15 16.65 6.19
CA HIS A 268 -11.07 15.62 7.22
C HIS A 268 -9.66 15.43 7.79
N THR A 269 -8.62 15.91 7.10
CA THR A 269 -7.23 15.75 7.58
C THR A 269 -6.92 16.73 8.72
N PRO A 270 -5.98 16.36 9.63
CA PRO A 270 -5.50 17.25 10.68
C PRO A 270 -5.04 18.61 10.15
N LYS A 271 -5.22 19.68 10.90
CA LYS A 271 -4.89 21.06 10.48
C LYS A 271 -3.42 21.27 10.07
N ASN A 272 -2.50 20.51 10.66
CA ASN A 272 -1.06 20.55 10.38
C ASN A 272 -0.63 19.63 9.24
N THR A 273 -1.56 19.06 8.49
CA THR A 273 -1.26 18.22 7.32
C THR A 273 -0.52 19.03 6.27
N LYS A 274 0.61 18.49 5.80
CA LYS A 274 1.32 19.01 4.63
C LYS A 274 0.81 18.35 3.37
N GLU A 275 0.74 19.11 2.29
CA GLU A 275 0.32 18.62 0.97
C GLU A 275 1.34 19.02 -0.09
N VAL A 276 1.72 18.06 -0.94
CA VAL A 276 2.56 18.29 -2.12
C VAL A 276 1.84 17.66 -3.31
N VAL A 277 1.76 18.41 -4.40
CA VAL A 277 1.17 17.98 -5.67
C VAL A 277 2.26 17.93 -6.71
N LEU A 278 2.45 16.78 -7.29
CA LEU A 278 3.39 16.56 -8.37
C LEU A 278 2.61 16.51 -9.69
N ASP A 279 3.16 17.12 -10.73
CA ASP A 279 2.61 16.99 -12.07
C ASP A 279 3.06 15.65 -12.68
N ALA A 280 2.63 14.60 -12.01
CA ALA A 280 3.01 13.21 -12.27
C ALA A 280 1.77 12.31 -12.26
#